data_3ddc02c26f4312968060dba9a7ae40dd
#
_entry.id   3ddc02c26f4312968060dba9a7ae40dd
#
_cell.length_a   1.000
_cell.length_b   1.000
_cell.length_c   1.000
_cell.angle_alpha   90.00
_cell.angle_beta   90.00
_cell.angle_gamma   90.00
#
_symmetry.space_group_name_H-M   'P 1'
#
loop_
_entity.id
_entity.type
_entity.pdbx_description
1 polymer ?
#
loop_
_entity_poly.entity_id
_entity_poly.type
_entity_poly.pdbx_seq_one_letter_code
_entity_poly.pdbx_strand_id
1 'polypeptide(L)'
;MLRRIEIACAVSLLAAVVVLVGFASVARAMGSPIIWSIEIAQLLFLWLCIIAIDLAMQDERHFGIALVLDNVPAIGRKAIVIINLVVMIGLLVYLMRFAWKNMILMHPRLDGALQIPGSYFHASMVVGFALLIRTLVVKLVDCLRNKADA
;
A
#
# COMPACT_ATOMS: atom_id res chain seq x y z
N MET A 1 5.12 -17.38 -3.57
CA MET A 1 4.32 -17.70 -2.38
C MET A 1 3.75 -16.44 -1.72
N LEU A 2 4.56 -15.43 -1.48
CA LEU A 2 4.15 -14.20 -0.78
C LEU A 2 2.99 -13.46 -1.47
N ARG A 3 3.05 -13.27 -2.79
CA ARG A 3 1.97 -12.64 -3.58
C ARG A 3 0.61 -13.33 -3.42
N ARG A 4 0.58 -14.66 -3.30
CA ARG A 4 -0.68 -15.38 -3.06
C ARG A 4 -1.27 -15.07 -1.68
N ILE A 5 -0.41 -14.88 -0.69
CA ILE A 5 -0.81 -14.50 0.66
C ILE A 5 -1.34 -13.06 0.66
N GLU A 6 -0.66 -12.15 -0.01
CA GLU A 6 -1.09 -10.75 -0.16
C GLU A 6 -2.45 -10.65 -0.86
N ILE A 7 -2.66 -11.40 -1.95
CA ILE A 7 -3.96 -11.47 -2.64
C ILE A 7 -5.05 -12.04 -1.72
N ALA A 8 -4.77 -13.14 -1.01
CA ALA A 8 -5.74 -13.73 -0.09
C ALA A 8 -6.09 -12.77 1.05
N CYS A 9 -5.10 -12.05 1.60
CA CYS A 9 -5.31 -10.99 2.58
C CYS A 9 -6.18 -9.85 2.02
N ALA A 10 -5.88 -9.35 0.83
CA ALA A 10 -6.65 -8.28 0.20
C ALA A 10 -8.11 -8.69 -0.03
N VAL A 11 -8.33 -9.89 -0.58
CA VAL A 11 -9.68 -10.42 -0.82
C VAL A 11 -10.45 -10.62 0.48
N SER A 12 -9.81 -11.15 1.53
CA SER A 12 -10.45 -11.33 2.83
C SER A 12 -10.80 -10.01 3.51
N LEU A 13 -9.91 -9.01 3.44
CA LEU A 13 -10.18 -7.67 3.94
C LEU A 13 -11.33 -6.99 3.18
N LEU A 14 -11.34 -7.12 1.85
CA LEU A 14 -12.41 -6.58 1.02
C LEU A 14 -13.76 -7.22 1.39
N ALA A 15 -13.81 -8.54 1.51
CA ALA A 15 -15.02 -9.26 1.91
C ALA A 15 -15.50 -8.81 3.31
N ALA A 16 -14.58 -8.66 4.27
CA ALA A 16 -14.90 -8.20 5.61
C ALA A 16 -15.47 -6.78 5.61
N VAL A 17 -14.89 -5.85 4.83
CA VAL A 17 -15.41 -4.48 4.69
C VAL A 17 -16.80 -4.48 4.09
N VAL A 18 -17.02 -5.24 3.00
CA VAL A 18 -18.33 -5.31 2.33
C VAL A 18 -19.41 -5.86 3.27
N VAL A 19 -19.12 -6.96 3.98
CA VAL A 19 -20.06 -7.57 4.94
C VAL A 19 -20.35 -6.59 6.09
N LEU A 20 -19.33 -5.96 6.65
CA LEU A 20 -19.49 -5.05 7.77
C LEU A 20 -20.31 -3.81 7.39
N VAL A 21 -20.00 -3.19 6.25
CA VAL A 21 -20.72 -2.02 5.74
C VAL A 21 -22.16 -2.38 5.35
N GLY A 22 -22.37 -3.54 4.72
CA GLY A 22 -23.69 -4.03 4.38
C GLY A 22 -24.55 -4.25 5.63
N PHE A 23 -24.00 -4.93 6.65
CA PHE A 23 -24.68 -5.14 7.93
C PHE A 23 -25.00 -3.82 8.64
N ALA A 24 -24.04 -2.91 8.69
CA ALA A 24 -24.24 -1.58 9.29
C ALA A 24 -25.31 -0.77 8.57
N SER A 25 -25.40 -0.89 7.24
CA SER A 25 -26.42 -0.20 6.43
C SER A 25 -27.82 -0.72 6.73
N VAL A 26 -27.99 -2.05 6.85
CA VAL A 26 -29.28 -2.66 7.23
C VAL A 26 -29.65 -2.25 8.65
N ALA A 27 -28.74 -2.33 9.62
CA ALA A 27 -28.99 -1.92 11.00
C ALA A 27 -29.44 -0.44 11.10
N ARG A 28 -28.82 0.44 10.30
CA ARG A 28 -29.21 1.84 10.23
C ARG A 28 -30.62 2.02 9.65
N ALA A 29 -30.99 1.27 8.61
CA ALA A 29 -32.32 1.29 8.03
C ALA A 29 -33.41 0.81 9.03
N MET A 30 -33.04 -0.09 9.95
CA MET A 30 -33.90 -0.58 11.02
C MET A 30 -33.97 0.36 12.25
N GLY A 31 -33.34 1.54 12.19
CA GLY A 31 -33.36 2.54 13.27
C GLY A 31 -32.40 2.29 14.42
N SER A 32 -31.50 1.28 14.33
CA SER A 32 -30.49 0.96 15.35
C SER A 32 -29.07 1.10 14.76
N PRO A 33 -28.55 2.36 14.59
CA PRO A 33 -27.25 2.56 13.96
C PRO A 33 -26.11 2.05 14.83
N ILE A 34 -25.20 1.26 14.21
CA ILE A 34 -24.01 0.73 14.86
C ILE A 34 -22.85 1.68 14.58
N ILE A 35 -22.55 2.58 15.52
CA ILE A 35 -21.58 3.68 15.32
C ILE A 35 -20.16 3.15 15.11
N TRP A 36 -19.73 2.16 15.88
CA TRP A 36 -18.39 1.58 15.83
C TRP A 36 -18.08 0.85 14.51
N SER A 37 -19.09 0.44 13.75
CA SER A 37 -18.88 -0.28 12.49
C SER A 37 -18.16 0.55 11.43
N ILE A 38 -18.38 1.86 11.43
CA ILE A 38 -17.75 2.79 10.49
C ILE A 38 -16.24 2.88 10.75
N GLU A 39 -15.85 2.92 12.02
CA GLU A 39 -14.43 3.03 12.42
C GLU A 39 -13.64 1.77 12.07
N ILE A 40 -14.22 0.59 12.34
CA ILE A 40 -13.61 -0.68 11.94
C ILE A 40 -13.55 -0.79 10.42
N ALA A 41 -14.60 -0.41 9.70
CA ALA A 41 -14.60 -0.43 8.24
C ALA A 41 -13.51 0.49 7.66
N GLN A 42 -13.32 1.68 8.21
CA GLN A 42 -12.25 2.59 7.81
C GLN A 42 -10.87 2.01 8.05
N LEU A 43 -10.65 1.39 9.20
CA LEU A 43 -9.37 0.75 9.54
C LEU A 43 -9.06 -0.39 8.56
N LEU A 44 -10.02 -1.31 8.35
CA LEU A 44 -9.86 -2.43 7.41
C LEU A 44 -9.66 -1.95 5.97
N PHE A 45 -10.40 -0.92 5.56
CA PHE A 45 -10.27 -0.34 4.23
C PHE A 45 -8.88 0.29 4.01
N LEU A 46 -8.33 0.97 5.01
CA LEU A 46 -7.00 1.53 4.95
C LEU A 46 -5.93 0.44 4.75
N TRP A 47 -6.01 -0.65 5.51
CA TRP A 47 -5.13 -1.80 5.35
C TRP A 47 -5.29 -2.48 3.99
N LEU A 48 -6.54 -2.59 3.50
CA LEU A 48 -6.82 -3.10 2.15
C LEU A 48 -6.14 -2.24 1.07
N CYS A 49 -6.30 -0.92 1.15
CA CYS A 49 -5.70 0.01 0.18
C CYS A 49 -4.18 -0.15 0.11
N ILE A 50 -3.51 -0.27 1.25
CA ILE A 50 -2.06 -0.43 1.33
C ILE A 50 -1.60 -1.71 0.64
N ILE A 51 -2.26 -2.84 0.90
CA ILE A 51 -1.94 -4.13 0.25
C ILE A 51 -2.25 -4.06 -1.25
N ALA A 52 -3.37 -3.44 -1.64
CA ALA A 52 -3.77 -3.28 -3.03
C ALA A 52 -2.76 -2.43 -3.83
N ILE A 53 -2.22 -1.36 -3.23
CA ILE A 53 -1.18 -0.54 -3.87
C ILE A 53 0.08 -1.36 -4.12
N ASP A 54 0.53 -2.19 -3.15
CA ASP A 54 1.69 -3.03 -3.35
C ASP A 54 1.47 -4.10 -4.43
N LEU A 55 0.29 -4.74 -4.45
CA LEU A 55 -0.10 -5.69 -5.49
C LEU A 55 -0.14 -5.03 -6.88
N ALA A 56 -0.72 -3.84 -6.98
CA ALA A 56 -0.74 -3.07 -8.23
C ALA A 56 0.69 -2.75 -8.69
N MET A 57 1.57 -2.37 -7.76
CA MET A 57 2.98 -2.09 -8.08
C MET A 57 3.75 -3.34 -8.52
N GLN A 58 3.37 -4.53 -8.03
CA GLN A 58 3.95 -5.80 -8.50
C GLN A 58 3.56 -6.11 -9.96
N ASP A 59 2.31 -5.80 -10.37
CA ASP A 59 1.78 -6.13 -11.71
C ASP A 59 2.12 -5.08 -12.77
N GLU A 60 2.35 -3.83 -12.38
CA GLU A 60 2.63 -2.76 -13.33
C GLU A 60 4.01 -2.94 -14.01
N ARG A 61 3.97 -3.25 -15.27
CA ARG A 61 5.06 -2.99 -16.21
C ARG A 61 5.09 -1.48 -16.44
N HIS A 62 5.83 -0.72 -15.66
CA HIS A 62 6.26 0.69 -15.86
C HIS A 62 5.38 1.56 -16.80
N PHE A 63 4.05 1.53 -16.64
CA PHE A 63 3.10 2.20 -17.54
C PHE A 63 3.35 3.71 -17.70
N GLY A 64 3.78 4.40 -16.64
CA GLY A 64 4.03 5.84 -16.72
C GLY A 64 5.27 6.23 -17.52
N ILE A 65 6.22 5.33 -17.68
CA ILE A 65 7.49 5.60 -18.37
C ILE A 65 7.44 5.08 -19.82
N ALA A 66 6.53 4.17 -20.14
CA ALA A 66 6.44 3.56 -21.47
C ALA A 66 6.35 4.60 -22.60
N LEU A 67 5.55 5.66 -22.40
CA LEU A 67 5.39 6.74 -23.39
C LEU A 67 6.69 7.51 -23.67
N VAL A 68 7.54 7.68 -22.65
CA VAL A 68 8.84 8.36 -22.78
C VAL A 68 9.89 7.41 -23.37
N LEU A 69 9.76 6.11 -23.07
CA LEU A 69 10.73 5.09 -23.48
C LEU A 69 10.65 4.71 -24.96
N ASP A 70 9.51 4.96 -25.62
CA ASP A 70 9.32 4.63 -27.05
C ASP A 70 10.21 5.51 -27.97
N ASN A 71 10.68 6.66 -27.48
CA ASN A 71 11.52 7.61 -28.24
C ASN A 71 13.00 7.60 -27.82
N VAL A 72 13.43 6.70 -26.92
CA VAL A 72 14.79 6.68 -26.38
C VAL A 72 15.51 5.38 -26.78
N PRO A 73 16.81 5.44 -27.19
CA PRO A 73 17.59 4.26 -27.53
C PRO A 73 17.71 3.30 -26.32
N ALA A 74 17.86 1.99 -26.60
CA ALA A 74 17.76 0.91 -25.60
C ALA A 74 18.66 1.11 -24.35
N ILE A 75 19.84 1.71 -24.52
CA ILE A 75 20.78 2.01 -23.41
C ILE A 75 20.23 3.11 -22.51
N GLY A 76 19.67 4.17 -23.09
CA GLY A 76 19.05 5.26 -22.34
C GLY A 76 17.79 4.82 -21.59
N ARG A 77 17.02 3.90 -22.18
CA ARG A 77 15.81 3.30 -21.59
C ARG A 77 16.09 2.64 -20.24
N LYS A 78 17.13 1.78 -20.18
CA LYS A 78 17.52 1.09 -18.93
C LYS A 78 17.98 2.10 -17.87
N ALA A 79 18.76 3.10 -18.25
CA ALA A 79 19.24 4.12 -17.32
C ALA A 79 18.09 4.91 -16.68
N ILE A 80 17.10 5.33 -17.47
CA ILE A 80 15.91 6.05 -16.98
C ILE A 80 15.12 5.18 -15.98
N VAL A 81 14.92 3.90 -16.29
CA VAL A 81 14.21 2.98 -15.39
C VAL A 81 14.93 2.81 -14.07
N ILE A 82 16.25 2.61 -14.09
CA ILE A 82 17.06 2.45 -12.87
C ILE A 82 17.03 3.73 -12.03
N ILE A 83 17.23 4.89 -12.65
CA ILE A 83 17.19 6.17 -11.96
C ILE A 83 15.83 6.38 -11.31
N ASN A 84 14.74 6.11 -12.02
CA ASN A 84 13.39 6.24 -11.48
C ASN A 84 13.16 5.31 -10.26
N LEU A 85 13.57 4.04 -10.37
CA LEU A 85 13.46 3.09 -9.25
C LEU A 85 14.27 3.56 -8.03
N VAL A 86 15.49 4.05 -8.23
CA VAL A 86 16.35 4.56 -7.15
C VAL A 86 15.72 5.79 -6.49
N VAL A 87 15.21 6.73 -7.29
CA VAL A 87 14.53 7.93 -6.77
C VAL A 87 13.27 7.55 -5.98
N MET A 88 12.45 6.62 -6.49
CA MET A 88 11.26 6.14 -5.77
C MET A 88 11.63 5.46 -4.45
N ILE A 89 12.64 4.59 -4.43
CA ILE A 89 13.10 3.94 -3.20
C ILE A 89 13.60 5.00 -2.21
N GLY A 90 14.42 5.95 -2.65
CA GLY A 90 14.91 7.03 -1.81
C GLY A 90 13.80 7.87 -1.18
N LEU A 91 12.78 8.22 -1.98
CA LEU A 91 11.60 8.95 -1.52
C LEU A 91 10.81 8.14 -0.48
N LEU A 92 10.56 6.84 -0.74
CA LEU A 92 9.83 5.98 0.19
C LEU A 92 10.57 5.78 1.51
N VAL A 93 11.89 5.61 1.48
CA VAL A 93 12.72 5.53 2.70
C VAL A 93 12.66 6.84 3.49
N TYR A 94 12.72 7.98 2.82
CA TYR A 94 12.56 9.29 3.44
C TYR A 94 11.18 9.42 4.11
N LEU A 95 10.10 9.10 3.39
CA LEU A 95 8.72 9.14 3.90
C LEU A 95 8.50 8.15 5.05
N MET A 96 9.13 6.98 5.02
CA MET A 96 9.04 5.97 6.08
C MET A 96 9.47 6.51 7.43
N ARG A 97 10.50 7.37 7.48
CA ARG A 97 10.95 8.00 8.73
C ARG A 97 9.86 8.87 9.34
N PHE A 98 9.14 9.62 8.51
CA PHE A 98 8.02 10.45 8.97
C PHE A 98 6.80 9.61 9.36
N ALA A 99 6.50 8.56 8.60
CA ALA A 99 5.42 7.63 8.93
C ALA A 99 5.65 6.97 10.29
N TRP A 100 6.88 6.52 10.57
CA TRP A 100 7.28 5.95 11.85
C TRP A 100 7.12 6.96 13.00
N LYS A 101 7.64 8.17 12.82
CA LYS A 101 7.51 9.24 13.83
C LYS A 101 6.04 9.58 14.10
N ASN A 102 5.23 9.64 13.04
CA ASN A 102 3.81 9.96 13.13
C ASN A 102 3.02 8.85 13.84
N MET A 103 3.36 7.57 13.58
CA MET A 103 2.78 6.42 14.26
C MET A 103 2.99 6.50 15.78
N ILE A 104 4.21 6.86 16.24
CA ILE A 104 4.52 7.01 17.66
C ILE A 104 3.78 8.23 18.24
N LEU A 105 3.78 9.36 17.54
CA LEU A 105 3.15 10.59 17.98
C LEU A 105 1.63 10.45 18.15
N MET A 106 0.99 9.65 17.30
CA MET A 106 -0.46 9.44 17.31
C MET A 106 -0.91 8.29 18.22
N HIS A 107 0.02 7.63 18.92
CA HIS A 107 -0.34 6.54 19.83
C HIS A 107 -1.23 6.99 21.02
N PRO A 108 -0.97 8.13 21.68
CA PRO A 108 -1.82 8.59 22.78
C PRO A 108 -3.15 9.20 22.32
N ARG A 109 -3.32 9.45 21.02
CA ARG A 109 -4.57 9.96 20.46
C ARG A 109 -5.54 8.81 20.26
N LEU A 110 -6.66 8.90 20.93
CA LEU A 110 -7.77 7.97 20.81
C LEU A 110 -8.76 8.54 19.81
N ASP A 111 -8.99 7.82 18.72
CA ASP A 111 -9.91 8.23 17.67
C ASP A 111 -11.22 7.43 17.77
N GLY A 112 -12.33 8.13 17.57
CA GLY A 112 -13.66 7.56 17.39
C GLY A 112 -14.36 7.10 18.68
N ALA A 113 -15.48 6.39 18.50
CA ALA A 113 -16.31 5.86 19.58
C ALA A 113 -15.69 4.65 20.28
N LEU A 114 -14.86 3.87 19.54
CA LEU A 114 -14.13 2.71 20.09
C LEU A 114 -12.86 3.09 20.84
N GLN A 115 -12.47 4.39 20.83
CA GLN A 115 -11.24 4.85 21.48
C GLN A 115 -9.99 4.08 20.99
N ILE A 116 -9.94 3.78 19.69
CA ILE A 116 -8.81 3.06 19.07
C ILE A 116 -7.62 4.00 18.98
N PRO A 117 -6.42 3.61 19.46
CA PRO A 117 -5.21 4.43 19.30
C PRO A 117 -4.95 4.74 17.82
N GLY A 118 -4.74 6.01 17.50
CA GLY A 118 -4.47 6.45 16.12
C GLY A 118 -3.25 5.80 15.50
N SER A 119 -2.35 5.22 16.31
CA SER A 119 -1.20 4.47 15.82
C SER A 119 -1.55 3.28 14.92
N TYR A 120 -2.71 2.63 15.09
CA TYR A 120 -3.13 1.51 14.21
C TYR A 120 -3.42 1.97 12.79
N PHE A 121 -3.97 3.19 12.63
CA PHE A 121 -4.18 3.80 11.31
C PHE A 121 -2.84 4.16 10.67
N HIS A 122 -1.91 4.74 11.44
CA HIS A 122 -0.59 5.14 10.94
C HIS A 122 0.36 3.96 10.72
N ALA A 123 0.19 2.86 11.46
CA ALA A 123 0.96 1.63 11.26
C ALA A 123 0.79 1.04 9.85
N SER A 124 -0.39 1.18 9.25
CA SER A 124 -0.65 0.74 7.88
C SER A 124 0.28 1.41 6.87
N MET A 125 0.58 2.72 7.06
CA MET A 125 1.52 3.45 6.18
C MET A 125 2.95 2.90 6.32
N VAL A 126 3.39 2.57 7.53
CA VAL A 126 4.72 2.00 7.77
C VAL A 126 4.84 0.64 7.09
N VAL A 127 3.85 -0.23 7.27
CA VAL A 127 3.80 -1.54 6.62
C VAL A 127 3.73 -1.39 5.10
N GLY A 128 2.91 -0.45 4.59
CA GLY A 128 2.79 -0.19 3.16
C GLY A 128 4.09 0.28 2.52
N PHE A 129 4.78 1.23 3.13
CA PHE A 129 6.08 1.68 2.63
C PHE A 129 7.13 0.56 2.67
N ALA A 130 7.11 -0.30 3.71
CA ALA A 130 8.00 -1.45 3.76
C ALA A 130 7.75 -2.45 2.62
N LEU A 131 6.48 -2.77 2.33
CA LEU A 131 6.10 -3.65 1.22
C LEU A 131 6.50 -3.04 -0.14
N LEU A 132 6.20 -1.76 -0.36
CA LEU A 132 6.55 -1.05 -1.58
C LEU A 132 8.06 -0.98 -1.80
N ILE A 133 8.84 -0.66 -0.76
CA ILE A 133 10.30 -0.64 -0.84
C ILE A 133 10.82 -2.03 -1.21
N ARG A 134 10.31 -3.08 -0.57
CA ARG A 134 10.66 -4.47 -0.92
C ARG A 134 10.37 -4.76 -2.40
N THR A 135 9.18 -4.44 -2.87
CA THR A 135 8.75 -4.68 -4.27
C THR A 135 9.65 -3.93 -5.26
N LEU A 136 9.96 -2.65 -4.97
CA LEU A 136 10.84 -1.84 -5.83
C LEU A 136 12.30 -2.34 -5.81
N VAL A 137 12.80 -2.79 -4.66
CA VAL A 137 14.15 -3.37 -4.55
C VAL A 137 14.25 -4.65 -5.38
N VAL A 138 13.25 -5.54 -5.31
CA VAL A 138 13.21 -6.75 -6.15
C VAL A 138 13.23 -6.37 -7.63
N LYS A 139 12.40 -5.41 -8.06
CA LYS A 139 12.39 -4.93 -9.45
C LYS A 139 13.73 -4.33 -9.87
N LEU A 140 14.40 -3.59 -8.98
CA LEU A 140 15.71 -3.01 -9.25
C LEU A 140 16.77 -4.11 -9.43
N VAL A 141 16.77 -5.11 -8.56
CA VAL A 141 17.70 -6.26 -8.65
C VAL A 141 17.48 -7.04 -9.94
N ASP A 142 16.23 -7.32 -10.30
CA ASP A 142 15.89 -8.02 -11.54
C ASP A 142 16.31 -7.21 -12.78
N CYS A 143 16.13 -5.90 -12.77
CA CYS A 143 16.56 -5.01 -13.83
C CYS A 143 18.09 -4.98 -13.99
N LEU A 144 18.82 -5.04 -12.87
CA LEU A 144 20.30 -5.11 -12.87
C LEU A 144 20.81 -6.50 -13.29
N ARG A 145 20.15 -7.56 -12.87
CA ARG A 145 20.51 -8.96 -13.20
C ARG A 145 20.31 -9.26 -14.68
N ASN A 146 19.22 -8.83 -15.29
CA ASN A 146 19.00 -8.94 -16.74
C ASN A 146 20.02 -8.14 -17.60
N LYS A 147 20.93 -7.41 -16.97
CA LYS A 147 22.07 -6.77 -17.63
C LYS A 147 23.31 -7.66 -17.67
N ALA A 148 23.35 -8.72 -16.84
CA ALA A 148 24.48 -9.66 -16.80
C ALA A 148 24.38 -10.76 -17.88
N ASP A 149 23.17 -10.97 -18.43
CA ASP A 149 22.91 -12.04 -19.40
C ASP A 149 22.80 -11.52 -20.87
N ALA A 150 23.16 -10.27 -21.14
CA ALA A 150 23.20 -9.63 -22.47
C ALA A 150 24.59 -9.03 -22.76
#